data_2f72acbcfa552b8bada72149fc68a57b
#
_entry.id   2f72acbcfa552b8bada72149fc68a57b
#
_cell.length_a   1.000
_cell.length_b   1.000
_cell.length_c   1.000
_cell.angle_alpha   90.00
_cell.angle_beta   90.00
_cell.angle_gamma   90.00
#
_symmetry.space_group_name_H-M   'P 1'
#
loop_
_entity.id
_entity.type
_entity.pdbx_description
1 polymer ?
#
loop_
_entity_poly.entity_id
_entity_poly.type
_entity_poly.pdbx_seq_one_letter_code
_entity_poly.pdbx_strand_id
1 'polypeptide(L)'
;MARIAGVDIPREKRLEISLTYIYGIGRTVAQRICDTTGIDRNTRVRDLTDEEVSKIRAYIDNSLKVEGDLRREVNQNIKRKMEIGSYQGLRHRRGLPVRGQRTHTNARTRKGPKKTVAGKKKVRK
;
A
#
# COMPACT_ATOMS: atom_id res chain seq x y z
N MET A 1 13.72 18.82 -2.95
CA MET A 1 12.83 17.72 -2.49
C MET A 1 13.42 16.40 -2.97
N ALA A 2 13.59 15.43 -2.07
CA ALA A 2 14.06 14.10 -2.51
C ALA A 2 12.87 13.33 -3.08
N ARG A 3 12.85 13.14 -4.38
CA ARG A 3 11.81 12.40 -5.10
C ARG A 3 12.39 11.05 -5.54
N ILE A 4 11.79 9.96 -5.05
CA ILE A 4 12.20 8.59 -5.35
C ILE A 4 10.98 7.81 -5.83
N ALA A 5 11.12 7.07 -6.93
CA ALA A 5 10.01 6.33 -7.58
C ALA A 5 8.75 7.19 -7.83
N GLY A 6 8.93 8.47 -8.13
CA GLY A 6 7.83 9.42 -8.34
C GLY A 6 7.16 9.94 -7.07
N VAL A 7 7.63 9.54 -5.89
CA VAL A 7 7.07 9.95 -4.59
C VAL A 7 8.01 10.92 -3.88
N ASP A 8 7.44 11.99 -3.34
CA ASP A 8 8.16 12.92 -2.49
C ASP A 8 8.25 12.36 -1.06
N ILE A 9 9.45 11.96 -0.64
CA ILE A 9 9.66 11.40 0.69
C ILE A 9 9.93 12.50 1.73
N PRO A 10 9.47 12.32 2.98
CA PRO A 10 9.66 13.30 4.05
C PRO A 10 11.15 13.52 4.35
N ARG A 11 11.59 14.79 4.34
CA ARG A 11 12.99 15.16 4.56
C ARG A 11 13.45 15.04 6.00
N GLU A 12 12.55 15.33 6.92
CA GLU A 12 12.86 15.42 8.36
C GLU A 12 12.95 14.05 9.05
N LYS A 13 12.47 13.00 8.38
CA LYS A 13 12.47 11.65 8.91
C LYS A 13 13.75 10.90 8.56
N ARG A 14 14.06 9.88 9.38
CA ARG A 14 15.16 8.93 9.09
C ARG A 14 14.88 8.20 7.77
N LEU A 15 15.93 7.85 7.06
CA LEU A 15 15.86 7.20 5.75
C LEU A 15 14.98 5.95 5.77
N GLU A 16 15.18 5.04 6.75
CA GLU A 16 14.37 3.82 6.86
C GLU A 16 12.88 4.07 6.98
N ILE A 17 12.49 5.17 7.64
CA ILE A 17 11.07 5.53 7.80
C ILE A 17 10.55 6.25 6.56
N SER A 18 11.34 7.13 5.98
CA SER A 18 10.94 7.89 4.78
C SER A 18 10.71 7.00 3.57
N LEU A 19 11.50 5.95 3.40
CA LEU A 19 11.32 4.98 2.32
C LEU A 19 10.00 4.22 2.42
N THR A 20 9.44 4.03 3.61
CA THR A 20 8.14 3.35 3.78
C THR A 20 6.94 4.15 3.25
N TYR A 21 7.13 5.41 2.89
CA TYR A 21 6.10 6.21 2.20
C TYR A 21 5.90 5.81 0.74
N ILE A 22 6.83 5.03 0.18
CA ILE A 22 6.72 4.48 -1.17
C ILE A 22 5.88 3.22 -1.11
N TYR A 23 4.82 3.14 -1.91
CA TYR A 23 3.97 1.95 -1.98
C TYR A 23 4.76 0.74 -2.49
N GLY A 24 4.81 -0.31 -1.69
CA GLY A 24 5.58 -1.53 -1.94
C GLY A 24 6.86 -1.64 -1.11
N ILE A 25 7.24 -0.59 -0.38
CA ILE A 25 8.39 -0.61 0.54
C ILE A 25 7.88 -0.57 1.98
N GLY A 26 7.98 -1.69 2.66
CA GLY A 26 7.76 -1.79 4.10
C GLY A 26 9.05 -1.59 4.88
N ARG A 27 8.97 -1.63 6.21
CA ARG A 27 10.13 -1.42 7.09
C ARG A 27 11.29 -2.37 6.79
N THR A 28 11.03 -3.66 6.62
CA THR A 28 12.06 -4.67 6.33
C THR A 28 12.76 -4.41 5.00
N VAL A 29 12.00 -4.04 3.97
CA VAL A 29 12.55 -3.71 2.65
C VAL A 29 13.36 -2.42 2.72
N ALA A 30 12.88 -1.40 3.43
CA ALA A 30 13.61 -0.15 3.64
C ALA A 30 14.97 -0.39 4.34
N GLN A 31 14.99 -1.23 5.36
CA GLN A 31 16.24 -1.63 6.02
C GLN A 31 17.19 -2.34 5.07
N ARG A 32 16.68 -3.28 4.25
CA ARG A 32 17.49 -3.98 3.24
C ARG A 32 18.07 -3.00 2.20
N ILE A 33 17.31 -2.00 1.78
CA ILE A 33 17.82 -0.96 0.88
C ILE A 33 19.00 -0.23 1.52
N CYS A 34 18.84 0.20 2.77
CA CYS A 34 19.93 0.89 3.49
C CYS A 34 21.19 0.00 3.61
N ASP A 35 21.02 -1.25 3.99
CA ASP A 35 22.13 -2.20 4.15
C ASP A 35 22.86 -2.48 2.83
N THR A 36 22.10 -2.67 1.75
CA THR A 36 22.69 -2.95 0.43
C THR A 36 23.39 -1.75 -0.17
N THR A 37 22.86 -0.54 0.04
CA THR A 37 23.46 0.70 -0.46
C THR A 37 24.57 1.23 0.44
N GLY A 38 24.75 0.65 1.64
CA GLY A 38 25.76 1.06 2.61
C GLY A 38 25.48 2.39 3.30
N ILE A 39 24.23 2.83 3.33
CA ILE A 39 23.79 4.10 3.91
C ILE A 39 23.25 3.84 5.31
N ASP A 40 23.63 4.66 6.30
CA ASP A 40 23.09 4.54 7.66
C ASP A 40 21.58 4.76 7.67
N ARG A 41 20.84 3.82 8.27
CA ARG A 41 19.38 3.84 8.43
C ARG A 41 18.88 5.08 9.18
N ASN A 42 19.70 5.62 10.08
CA ASN A 42 19.36 6.76 10.92
C ASN A 42 19.60 8.12 10.25
N THR A 43 20.33 8.15 9.13
CA THR A 43 20.55 9.38 8.37
C THR A 43 19.22 10.01 7.96
N ARG A 44 19.07 11.31 8.17
CA ARG A 44 17.88 12.02 7.72
C ARG A 44 17.93 12.25 6.22
N VAL A 45 16.79 12.20 5.57
CA VAL A 45 16.72 12.37 4.11
C VAL A 45 17.30 13.69 3.63
N ARG A 46 17.21 14.75 4.43
CA ARG A 46 17.81 16.06 4.12
C ARG A 46 19.34 16.05 4.05
N ASP A 47 19.97 15.12 4.78
CA ASP A 47 21.44 15.01 4.93
C ASP A 47 22.03 14.03 3.89
N LEU A 48 21.22 13.42 3.04
CA LEU A 48 21.65 12.52 1.97
C LEU A 48 22.36 13.30 0.84
N THR A 49 23.44 12.72 0.35
CA THR A 49 24.11 13.23 -0.87
C THR A 49 23.34 12.79 -2.13
N ASP A 50 23.55 13.50 -3.22
CA ASP A 50 22.92 13.16 -4.52
C ASP A 50 23.39 11.77 -5.03
N GLU A 51 24.62 11.38 -4.71
CA GLU A 51 25.16 10.05 -5.04
C GLU A 51 24.42 8.94 -4.28
N GLU A 52 24.16 9.14 -2.99
CA GLU A 52 23.41 8.19 -2.16
C GLU A 52 21.97 8.06 -2.65
N VAL A 53 21.33 9.17 -2.98
CA VAL A 53 19.98 9.17 -3.57
C VAL A 53 19.96 8.42 -4.91
N SER A 54 21.00 8.58 -5.74
CA SER A 54 21.13 7.88 -7.01
C SER A 54 21.31 6.36 -6.81
N LYS A 55 22.09 5.93 -5.82
CA LYS A 55 22.24 4.51 -5.47
C LYS A 55 20.91 3.89 -5.01
N ILE A 56 20.15 4.61 -4.19
CA ILE A 56 18.83 4.16 -3.73
C ILE A 56 17.88 4.00 -4.91
N ARG A 57 17.82 5.00 -5.81
CA ARG A 57 16.99 4.93 -7.02
C ARG A 57 17.35 3.73 -7.89
N ALA A 58 18.63 3.55 -8.19
CA ALA A 58 19.11 2.43 -9.00
C ALA A 58 18.74 1.07 -8.38
N TYR A 59 18.86 0.93 -7.07
CA TYR A 59 18.48 -0.29 -6.38
C TYR A 59 16.97 -0.56 -6.48
N ILE A 60 16.15 0.45 -6.27
CA ILE A 60 14.68 0.33 -6.36
C ILE A 60 14.27 -0.05 -7.78
N ASP A 61 14.78 0.66 -8.79
CA ASP A 61 14.42 0.45 -10.19
C ASP A 61 14.82 -0.95 -10.69
N ASN A 62 15.97 -1.46 -10.25
CA ASN A 62 16.49 -2.77 -10.70
C ASN A 62 15.91 -3.96 -9.93
N SER A 63 15.59 -3.80 -8.65
CA SER A 63 15.31 -4.92 -7.75
C SER A 63 13.90 -4.98 -7.20
N LEU A 64 13.13 -3.91 -7.30
CA LEU A 64 11.82 -3.81 -6.67
C LEU A 64 10.75 -3.34 -7.64
N LYS A 65 9.56 -3.90 -7.48
CA LYS A 65 8.35 -3.34 -8.10
C LYS A 65 7.64 -2.46 -7.08
N VAL A 66 7.47 -1.20 -7.39
CA VAL A 66 6.88 -0.22 -6.48
C VAL A 66 5.86 0.65 -7.20
N GLU A 67 5.07 1.37 -6.45
CA GLU A 67 4.10 2.36 -6.90
C GLU A 67 3.22 1.88 -8.07
N GLY A 68 3.27 2.53 -9.22
CA GLY A 68 2.40 2.28 -10.36
C GLY A 68 2.45 0.85 -10.87
N ASP A 69 3.63 0.26 -10.99
CA ASP A 69 3.82 -1.09 -11.50
C ASP A 69 3.27 -2.14 -10.52
N LEU A 70 3.51 -1.95 -9.23
CA LEU A 70 2.96 -2.82 -8.20
C LEU A 70 1.43 -2.70 -8.13
N ARG A 71 0.88 -1.49 -8.20
CA ARG A 71 -0.57 -1.28 -8.22
C ARG A 71 -1.22 -1.96 -9.42
N ARG A 72 -0.60 -1.87 -10.58
CA ARG A 72 -1.06 -2.53 -11.80
C ARG A 72 -1.06 -4.05 -11.64
N GLU A 73 0.02 -4.62 -11.11
CA GLU A 73 0.13 -6.06 -10.86
C GLU A 73 -0.93 -6.56 -9.88
N VAL A 74 -1.12 -5.88 -8.76
CA VAL A 74 -2.16 -6.22 -7.77
C VAL A 74 -3.56 -6.16 -8.40
N ASN A 75 -3.86 -5.10 -9.15
CA ASN A 75 -5.15 -4.97 -9.81
C ASN A 75 -5.38 -6.05 -10.87
N GLN A 76 -4.36 -6.41 -11.63
CA GLN A 76 -4.44 -7.53 -12.59
C GLN A 76 -4.70 -8.87 -11.90
N ASN A 77 -4.05 -9.11 -10.77
CA ASN A 77 -4.26 -10.35 -10.00
C ASN A 77 -5.69 -10.43 -9.43
N ILE A 78 -6.23 -9.33 -8.94
CA ILE A 78 -7.63 -9.24 -8.48
C ILE A 78 -8.58 -9.46 -9.67
N LYS A 79 -8.34 -8.77 -10.78
CA LYS A 79 -9.15 -8.89 -12.00
C LYS A 79 -9.18 -10.33 -12.52
N ARG A 80 -8.03 -11.01 -12.53
CA ARG A 80 -7.95 -12.43 -12.91
C ARG A 80 -8.86 -13.30 -12.05
N LYS A 81 -8.85 -13.12 -10.72
CA LYS A 81 -9.73 -13.86 -9.81
C LYS A 81 -11.21 -13.60 -10.06
N MET A 82 -11.57 -12.36 -10.44
CA MET A 82 -12.94 -12.00 -10.80
C MET A 82 -13.36 -12.66 -12.12
N GLU A 83 -12.48 -12.69 -13.12
CA GLU A 83 -12.74 -13.24 -14.46
C GLU A 83 -12.95 -14.73 -14.44
N ILE A 84 -12.15 -15.48 -13.67
CA ILE A 84 -12.33 -16.94 -13.53
C ILE A 84 -13.53 -17.32 -12.67
N GLY A 85 -14.26 -16.36 -12.09
CA GLY A 85 -15.44 -16.61 -11.26
C GLY A 85 -15.17 -17.29 -9.92
N SER A 86 -13.96 -17.15 -9.38
CA SER A 86 -13.60 -17.72 -8.08
C SER A 86 -14.41 -17.08 -6.95
N TYR A 87 -14.58 -17.82 -5.83
CA TYR A 87 -15.23 -17.27 -4.64
C TYR A 87 -14.57 -15.96 -4.16
N GLN A 88 -13.24 -15.91 -4.13
CA GLN A 88 -12.50 -14.71 -3.77
C GLN A 88 -12.77 -13.56 -4.75
N GLY A 89 -12.86 -13.85 -6.04
CA GLY A 89 -13.22 -12.86 -7.07
C GLY A 89 -14.61 -12.29 -6.87
N LEU A 90 -15.60 -13.11 -6.53
CA LEU A 90 -16.95 -12.65 -6.18
C LEU A 90 -16.95 -11.74 -4.94
N ARG A 91 -16.15 -12.09 -3.93
CA ARG A 91 -16.01 -11.27 -2.72
C ARG A 91 -15.38 -9.91 -3.04
N HIS A 92 -14.36 -9.87 -3.89
CA HIS A 92 -13.78 -8.61 -4.38
C HIS A 92 -14.80 -7.76 -5.13
N ARG A 93 -15.58 -8.37 -6.02
CA ARG A 93 -16.64 -7.68 -6.79
C ARG A 93 -17.70 -7.05 -5.89
N ARG A 94 -18.06 -7.73 -4.82
CA ARG A 94 -19.08 -7.26 -3.86
C ARG A 94 -18.52 -6.32 -2.79
N GLY A 95 -17.21 -6.07 -2.75
CA GLY A 95 -16.57 -5.26 -1.73
C GLY A 95 -16.64 -5.87 -0.32
N LEU A 96 -16.62 -7.20 -0.24
CA LEU A 96 -16.70 -7.95 1.02
C LEU A 96 -15.34 -8.54 1.39
N PRO A 97 -15.10 -8.90 2.67
CA PRO A 97 -13.90 -9.60 3.10
C PRO A 97 -13.67 -10.87 2.29
N VAL A 98 -12.42 -11.11 1.87
CA VAL A 98 -12.07 -12.17 0.92
C VAL A 98 -11.52 -13.42 1.59
N ARG A 99 -11.02 -13.28 2.83
CA ARG A 99 -10.31 -14.34 3.57
C ARG A 99 -11.15 -15.01 4.63
N GLY A 100 -12.46 -15.18 4.41
CA GLY A 100 -13.35 -15.86 5.32
C GLY A 100 -13.69 -15.13 6.61
N GLN A 101 -13.41 -13.84 6.69
CA GLN A 101 -13.76 -13.04 7.87
C GLN A 101 -15.28 -12.94 8.04
N ARG A 102 -15.68 -12.83 9.28
CA ARG A 102 -17.07 -12.67 9.68
C ARG A 102 -17.66 -11.37 9.13
N THR A 103 -18.87 -11.41 8.57
CA THR A 103 -19.53 -10.24 7.96
C THR A 103 -20.79 -9.80 8.71
N HIS A 104 -21.35 -10.65 9.55
CA HIS A 104 -22.53 -10.31 10.36
C HIS A 104 -22.24 -9.17 11.35
N THR A 105 -21.05 -9.21 11.95
CA THR A 105 -20.52 -8.17 12.83
C THR A 105 -19.21 -7.64 12.24
N ASN A 106 -18.82 -6.40 12.55
CA ASN A 106 -17.54 -5.82 12.11
C ASN A 106 -17.36 -5.78 10.58
N ALA A 107 -16.16 -6.08 10.07
CA ALA A 107 -15.80 -5.99 8.64
C ALA A 107 -15.99 -4.60 8.01
N ARG A 108 -15.89 -3.54 8.82
CA ARG A 108 -16.12 -2.16 8.38
C ARG A 108 -15.10 -1.64 7.38
N THR A 109 -13.85 -2.12 7.45
CA THR A 109 -12.78 -1.73 6.52
C THR A 109 -13.17 -1.99 5.07
N ARG A 110 -13.81 -3.12 4.79
CA ARG A 110 -14.25 -3.49 3.43
C ARG A 110 -15.65 -2.99 3.11
N LYS A 111 -16.58 -3.06 4.07
CA LYS A 111 -17.98 -2.70 3.87
C LYS A 111 -18.24 -1.20 3.95
N GLY A 112 -17.32 -0.45 4.57
CA GLY A 112 -17.48 0.97 4.83
C GLY A 112 -18.31 1.28 6.09
N PRO A 113 -18.61 2.56 6.35
CA PRO A 113 -19.39 3.00 7.51
C PRO A 113 -20.78 2.36 7.54
N LYS A 114 -21.34 2.23 8.74
CA LYS A 114 -22.72 1.77 8.90
C LYS A 114 -23.68 2.76 8.23
N LYS A 115 -24.54 2.25 7.36
CA LYS A 115 -25.60 3.04 6.74
C LYS A 115 -26.90 2.76 7.47
N THR A 116 -27.53 3.80 8.01
CA THR A 116 -28.83 3.71 8.63
C THR A 116 -29.88 3.60 7.53
N VAL A 117 -30.71 2.56 7.59
CA VAL A 117 -31.90 2.44 6.74
C VAL A 117 -33.07 2.99 7.52
N ALA A 118 -33.76 3.99 6.98
CA ALA A 118 -34.97 4.52 7.58
C ALA A 118 -36.03 3.40 7.69
N GLY A 119 -36.47 3.09 8.91
CA GLY A 119 -37.56 2.17 9.14
C GLY A 119 -38.86 2.73 8.53
N LYS A 120 -39.64 1.88 7.88
CA LYS A 120 -41.03 2.27 7.48
C LYS A 120 -41.78 2.70 8.74
N LYS A 121 -42.09 3.99 8.84
CA LYS A 121 -43.05 4.47 9.86
C LYS A 121 -44.32 3.64 9.69
N LYS A 122 -44.69 2.81 10.67
CA LYS A 122 -46.01 2.23 10.75
C LYS A 122 -46.99 3.39 10.88
N VAL A 123 -47.81 3.57 9.84
CA VAL A 123 -48.97 4.48 9.91
C VAL A 123 -49.83 3.97 11.04
N ARG A 124 -49.88 4.70 12.17
CA ARG A 124 -50.88 4.45 13.20
C ARG A 124 -52.24 4.79 12.57
N LYS A 125 -53.09 3.78 12.40
CA LYS A 125 -54.53 3.97 12.17
C LYS A 125 -55.16 4.55 13.41
#